data_f66036ffb3b79532a0a0e891b2ea7215
#
_entry.id   f66036ffb3b79532a0a0e891b2ea7215
#
_cell.length_a   1.000
_cell.length_b   1.000
_cell.length_c   1.000
_cell.angle_alpha   90.00
_cell.angle_beta   90.00
_cell.angle_gamma   90.00
#
_symmetry.space_group_name_H-M   'P 1'
#
loop_
_entity.id
_entity.type
_entity.pdbx_description
1 polymer ?
#
loop_
_entity_poly.entity_id
_entity_poly.type
_entity_poly.pdbx_seq_one_letter_code
_entity_poly.pdbx_strand_id
1 'polypeptide(L)'
;MALQMKLNAVTLDCPDPLALAAFYQQATGLEPHPKSDAEFAALNCEDGMFIGFQRVEDYRAPHWPDQTVPQQIHLDFAVEDLDEAEARLLELGAGKPANQPGEGRWRVFTDPAGHPFCLVRAKASELP
;
A
#
# COMPACT_ATOMS: atom_id res chain seq x y z
N MET A 1 -1.80 -32.95 -2.28
CA MET A 1 -1.33 -32.41 -0.98
C MET A 1 -0.57 -31.11 -1.21
N ALA A 2 -0.91 -30.05 -0.46
CA ALA A 2 -0.23 -28.77 -0.57
C ALA A 2 1.14 -28.80 0.11
N LEU A 3 2.08 -27.99 -0.39
CA LEU A 3 3.34 -27.75 0.27
C LEU A 3 3.12 -26.93 1.55
N GLN A 4 4.05 -27.01 2.48
CA GLN A 4 4.11 -26.14 3.66
C GLN A 4 4.63 -24.77 3.21
N MET A 5 3.73 -23.92 2.73
CA MET A 5 4.10 -22.65 2.11
C MET A 5 3.29 -21.52 2.73
N LYS A 6 3.99 -20.55 3.33
CA LYS A 6 3.36 -19.40 4.01
C LYS A 6 3.72 -18.13 3.28
N LEU A 7 2.74 -17.26 3.06
CA LEU A 7 3.02 -15.94 2.52
C LEU A 7 3.84 -15.14 3.54
N ASN A 8 5.03 -14.73 3.15
CA ASN A 8 5.99 -14.06 4.03
C ASN A 8 5.97 -12.55 3.88
N ALA A 9 5.83 -12.07 2.65
CA ALA A 9 5.88 -10.64 2.38
C ALA A 9 5.19 -10.31 1.07
N VAL A 10 4.75 -9.06 0.97
CA VAL A 10 4.40 -8.42 -0.30
C VAL A 10 5.37 -7.27 -0.48
N THR A 11 6.08 -7.21 -1.60
CA THR A 11 7.09 -6.19 -1.84
C THR A 11 6.71 -5.34 -3.04
N LEU A 12 6.77 -4.02 -2.85
CA LEU A 12 6.48 -3.03 -3.88
C LEU A 12 7.79 -2.42 -4.37
N ASP A 13 7.94 -2.27 -5.68
CA ASP A 13 9.08 -1.55 -6.25
C ASP A 13 8.86 -0.05 -6.10
N CYS A 14 9.94 0.70 -5.95
CA CYS A 14 9.86 2.14 -5.75
C CYS A 14 11.20 2.81 -6.00
N PRO A 15 11.22 4.14 -6.16
CA PRO A 15 12.49 4.86 -6.26
C PRO A 15 13.14 5.13 -4.90
N ASP A 16 12.34 5.24 -3.82
CA ASP A 16 12.83 5.61 -2.49
C ASP A 16 12.11 4.78 -1.42
N PRO A 17 12.70 3.64 -1.00
CA PRO A 17 12.05 2.77 -0.01
C PRO A 17 11.75 3.42 1.33
N LEU A 18 12.65 4.24 1.84
CA LEU A 18 12.41 4.88 3.15
C LEU A 18 11.25 5.87 3.10
N ALA A 19 11.13 6.62 2.00
CA ALA A 19 10.01 7.55 1.84
C ALA A 19 8.68 6.81 1.71
N LEU A 20 8.64 5.73 0.93
CA LEU A 20 7.42 4.95 0.76
C LEU A 20 7.03 4.23 2.05
N ALA A 21 8.02 3.68 2.76
CA ALA A 21 7.77 3.08 4.06
C ALA A 21 7.21 4.10 5.05
N ALA A 22 7.74 5.33 5.06
CA ALA A 22 7.25 6.39 5.95
C ALA A 22 5.78 6.73 5.66
N PHE A 23 5.39 6.79 4.39
CA PHE A 23 3.99 7.01 4.01
C PHE A 23 3.08 5.95 4.62
N TYR A 24 3.39 4.67 4.37
CA TYR A 24 2.56 3.57 4.87
C TYR A 24 2.63 3.42 6.38
N GLN A 25 3.77 3.73 7.01
CA GLN A 25 3.88 3.74 8.47
C GLN A 25 2.91 4.75 9.08
N GLN A 26 2.88 5.96 8.53
CA GLN A 26 1.99 7.01 9.04
C GLN A 26 0.53 6.68 8.78
N ALA A 27 0.24 6.03 7.66
CA ALA A 27 -1.13 5.66 7.32
C ALA A 27 -1.65 4.47 8.14
N THR A 28 -0.79 3.48 8.41
CA THR A 28 -1.22 2.20 9.02
C THR A 28 -0.84 2.06 10.48
N GLY A 29 0.19 2.77 10.94
CA GLY A 29 0.75 2.56 12.28
C GLY A 29 1.62 1.33 12.40
N LEU A 30 1.91 0.62 11.31
CA LEU A 30 2.78 -0.54 11.34
C LEU A 30 4.22 -0.16 11.69
N GLU A 31 4.93 -1.04 12.39
CA GLU A 31 6.28 -0.78 12.85
C GLU A 31 7.33 -0.99 11.76
N PRO A 32 8.28 -0.06 11.59
CA PRO A 32 9.36 -0.27 10.64
C PRO A 32 10.28 -1.41 11.06
N HIS A 33 10.74 -2.17 10.08
CA HIS A 33 11.76 -3.18 10.33
C HIS A 33 13.09 -2.47 10.61
N PRO A 34 13.82 -2.84 11.68
CA PRO A 34 15.03 -2.10 12.09
C PRO A 34 16.18 -2.14 11.08
N LYS A 35 16.18 -3.09 10.16
CA LYS A 35 17.22 -3.19 9.12
C LYS A 35 16.86 -2.46 7.84
N SER A 36 15.79 -1.63 7.85
CA SER A 36 15.41 -0.85 6.69
C SER A 36 16.49 0.17 6.32
N ASP A 37 16.74 0.32 5.02
CA ASP A 37 17.70 1.27 4.51
C ASP A 37 17.25 1.82 3.14
N ALA A 38 18.12 2.52 2.45
CA ALA A 38 17.79 3.16 1.18
C ALA A 38 17.57 2.17 0.04
N GLU A 39 18.01 0.92 0.18
CA GLU A 39 17.83 -0.10 -0.86
C GLU A 39 16.62 -0.97 -0.64
N PHE A 40 16.29 -1.22 0.63
CA PHE A 40 15.11 -2.03 0.99
C PHE A 40 14.60 -1.61 2.37
N ALA A 41 13.33 -1.30 2.44
CA ALA A 41 12.67 -0.98 3.70
C ALA A 41 11.46 -1.90 3.88
N ALA A 42 11.01 -2.07 5.11
CA ALA A 42 9.86 -2.92 5.38
C ALA A 42 9.08 -2.44 6.60
N LEU A 43 7.81 -2.76 6.63
CA LEU A 43 6.93 -2.57 7.78
C LEU A 43 6.45 -3.94 8.24
N ASN A 44 6.55 -4.20 9.53
CA ASN A 44 6.15 -5.48 10.09
C ASN A 44 4.63 -5.54 10.25
N CYS A 45 4.03 -6.59 9.70
CA CYS A 45 2.63 -6.91 9.90
C CYS A 45 2.52 -8.00 10.96
N GLU A 46 1.31 -8.43 11.26
CA GLU A 46 1.08 -9.55 12.18
C GLU A 46 1.56 -10.87 11.56
N ASP A 47 1.77 -11.87 12.40
CA ASP A 47 2.13 -13.24 12.00
C ASP A 47 3.45 -13.34 11.21
N GLY A 48 4.36 -12.40 11.44
CA GLY A 48 5.67 -12.44 10.81
C GLY A 48 5.68 -12.00 9.35
N MET A 49 4.53 -11.64 8.80
CA MET A 49 4.45 -11.08 7.45
C MET A 49 4.94 -9.65 7.44
N PHE A 50 5.45 -9.18 6.30
CA PHE A 50 5.79 -7.77 6.17
C PHE A 50 5.45 -7.22 4.80
N ILE A 51 5.34 -5.89 4.73
CA ILE A 51 5.24 -5.17 3.46
C ILE A 51 6.62 -4.58 3.20
N GLY A 52 7.23 -4.97 2.08
CA GLY A 52 8.56 -4.51 1.71
C GLY A 52 8.50 -3.46 0.61
N PHE A 53 9.57 -2.67 0.53
CA PHE A 53 9.73 -1.61 -0.46
C PHE A 53 11.13 -1.74 -1.02
N GLN A 54 11.22 -2.10 -2.30
CA GLN A 54 12.48 -2.41 -2.97
C GLN A 54 12.86 -1.27 -3.90
N ARG A 55 14.06 -0.71 -3.73
CA ARG A 55 14.54 0.29 -4.66
C ARG A 55 14.85 -0.36 -6.01
N VAL A 56 14.37 0.25 -7.08
CA VAL A 56 14.71 -0.15 -8.44
C VAL A 56 15.19 1.08 -9.21
N GLU A 57 16.21 0.88 -10.05
CA GLU A 57 16.69 1.94 -10.92
C GLU A 57 15.71 2.13 -12.07
N ASP A 58 15.63 3.35 -12.59
CA ASP A 58 14.75 3.70 -13.70
C ASP A 58 13.30 3.29 -13.43
N TYR A 59 12.85 3.47 -12.17
CA TYR A 59 11.51 3.11 -11.75
C TYR A 59 10.45 3.82 -12.60
N ARG A 60 9.46 3.05 -13.06
CA ARG A 60 8.29 3.59 -13.76
C ARG A 60 7.04 3.23 -12.97
N ALA A 61 6.31 4.28 -12.56
CA ALA A 61 5.09 4.08 -11.80
C ALA A 61 4.03 3.36 -12.63
N PRO A 62 3.20 2.51 -12.00
CA PRO A 62 2.05 1.93 -12.71
C PRO A 62 1.11 3.01 -13.22
N HIS A 63 0.50 2.74 -14.35
CA HIS A 63 -0.62 3.53 -14.87
C HIS A 63 -1.89 2.73 -14.65
N TRP A 64 -2.90 3.37 -14.13
CA TRP A 64 -4.16 2.70 -13.86
C TRP A 64 -5.32 3.66 -14.13
N PRO A 65 -6.38 3.25 -14.84
CA PRO A 65 -6.67 1.88 -15.27
C PRO A 65 -6.08 1.46 -16.61
N ASP A 66 -5.36 2.32 -17.33
CA ASP A 66 -4.79 1.92 -18.60
C ASP A 66 -3.63 0.91 -18.41
N GLN A 67 -3.23 0.27 -19.50
CA GLN A 67 -2.26 -0.82 -19.45
C GLN A 67 -0.89 -0.43 -20.02
N THR A 68 -0.60 0.87 -20.11
CA THR A 68 0.70 1.34 -20.58
C THR A 68 1.84 0.85 -19.69
N VAL A 69 1.64 0.98 -18.38
CA VAL A 69 2.50 0.36 -17.36
C VAL A 69 1.53 -0.26 -16.36
N PRO A 70 1.16 -1.53 -16.55
CA PRO A 70 0.07 -2.11 -15.75
C PRO A 70 0.46 -2.34 -14.31
N GLN A 71 -0.49 -2.13 -13.41
CA GLN A 71 -0.32 -2.65 -12.05
C GLN A 71 -0.36 -4.17 -12.10
N GLN A 72 0.47 -4.82 -11.30
CA GLN A 72 0.48 -6.28 -11.22
C GLN A 72 -0.43 -6.77 -10.09
N ILE A 73 -0.44 -6.04 -9.01
CA ILE A 73 -1.31 -6.27 -7.85
C ILE A 73 -1.65 -4.92 -7.24
N HIS A 74 -2.62 -4.90 -6.36
CA HIS A 74 -2.85 -3.75 -5.50
C HIS A 74 -3.18 -4.21 -4.09
N LEU A 75 -2.96 -3.35 -3.12
CA LEU A 75 -3.28 -3.63 -1.72
C LEU A 75 -4.65 -3.06 -1.40
N ASP A 76 -5.40 -3.76 -0.57
CA ASP A 76 -6.66 -3.27 -0.02
C ASP A 76 -6.50 -3.12 1.49
N PHE A 77 -6.89 -1.97 2.01
CA PHE A 77 -6.87 -1.72 3.44
C PHE A 77 -8.30 -1.50 3.92
N ALA A 78 -8.64 -2.09 5.05
CA ALA A 78 -9.94 -1.90 5.66
C ALA A 78 -9.88 -0.75 6.66
N VAL A 79 -10.86 0.16 6.59
CA VAL A 79 -10.99 1.28 7.50
C VAL A 79 -12.42 1.39 7.99
N GLU A 80 -12.61 1.96 9.17
CA GLU A 80 -13.95 2.16 9.72
C GLU A 80 -14.69 3.32 9.04
N ASP A 81 -13.97 4.42 8.76
CA ASP A 81 -14.54 5.64 8.18
C ASP A 81 -13.76 6.02 6.91
N LEU A 82 -14.40 5.86 5.75
CA LEU A 82 -13.76 6.17 4.46
C LEU A 82 -13.44 7.65 4.30
N ASP A 83 -14.30 8.54 4.77
CA ASP A 83 -14.08 9.98 4.61
C ASP A 83 -12.90 10.47 5.45
N GLU A 84 -12.82 10.02 6.70
CA GLU A 84 -11.71 10.36 7.59
C GLU A 84 -10.40 9.81 7.04
N ALA A 85 -10.40 8.55 6.59
CA ALA A 85 -9.21 7.91 6.02
C ALA A 85 -8.75 8.63 4.76
N GLU A 86 -9.67 9.00 3.87
CA GLU A 86 -9.33 9.76 2.67
C GLU A 86 -8.66 11.07 3.01
N ALA A 87 -9.24 11.85 3.93
CA ALA A 87 -8.67 13.14 4.33
C ALA A 87 -7.24 12.97 4.85
N ARG A 88 -7.00 11.96 5.66
CA ARG A 88 -5.68 11.70 6.22
C ARG A 88 -4.68 11.27 5.14
N LEU A 89 -5.09 10.38 4.23
CA LEU A 89 -4.22 9.92 3.15
C LEU A 89 -3.80 11.06 2.23
N LEU A 90 -4.72 11.95 1.90
CA LEU A 90 -4.41 13.11 1.06
C LEU A 90 -3.40 14.04 1.76
N GLU A 91 -3.52 14.24 3.07
CA GLU A 91 -2.53 14.99 3.86
C GLU A 91 -1.15 14.34 3.78
N LEU A 92 -1.10 13.00 3.78
CA LEU A 92 0.16 12.26 3.74
C LEU A 92 0.80 12.21 2.36
N GLY A 93 0.10 12.69 1.33
CA GLY A 93 0.65 12.75 -0.02
C GLY A 93 0.10 11.72 -0.99
N ALA A 94 -0.97 11.01 -0.63
CA ALA A 94 -1.64 10.10 -1.56
C ALA A 94 -2.32 10.88 -2.68
N GLY A 95 -2.37 10.26 -3.86
CA GLY A 95 -3.17 10.77 -4.98
C GLY A 95 -4.53 10.09 -4.99
N LYS A 96 -5.50 10.72 -5.64
CA LYS A 96 -6.82 10.12 -5.82
C LYS A 96 -7.18 10.13 -7.31
N PRO A 97 -7.10 8.98 -8.00
CA PRO A 97 -7.47 8.91 -9.41
C PRO A 97 -8.93 9.32 -9.65
N ALA A 98 -9.19 9.92 -10.82
CA ALA A 98 -10.55 10.31 -11.20
C ALA A 98 -11.45 9.09 -11.39
N ASN A 99 -10.88 7.98 -11.89
CA ASN A 99 -11.62 6.75 -12.10
C ASN A 99 -11.85 6.05 -10.75
N GLN A 100 -13.13 5.99 -10.32
CA GLN A 100 -13.51 5.40 -9.02
C GLN A 100 -14.61 4.35 -9.26
N PRO A 101 -14.21 3.14 -9.71
CA PRO A 101 -15.20 2.13 -10.08
C PRO A 101 -16.00 1.54 -8.91
N GLY A 102 -15.57 1.78 -7.68
CA GLY A 102 -16.24 1.27 -6.49
C GLY A 102 -17.57 1.92 -6.14
N GLU A 103 -17.88 3.06 -6.75
CA GLU A 103 -19.16 3.76 -6.56
C GLU A 103 -19.49 4.03 -5.08
N GLY A 104 -18.47 4.41 -4.30
CA GLY A 104 -18.65 4.72 -2.89
C GLY A 104 -18.55 3.53 -1.93
N ARG A 105 -18.53 2.31 -2.46
CA ARG A 105 -18.36 1.11 -1.62
C ARG A 105 -16.91 0.90 -1.22
N TRP A 106 -16.00 1.30 -2.09
CA TRP A 106 -14.57 1.31 -1.86
C TRP A 106 -13.96 2.42 -2.70
N ARG A 107 -12.77 2.87 -2.33
CA ARG A 107 -12.11 4.01 -2.97
C ARG A 107 -10.69 3.67 -3.36
N VAL A 108 -10.26 4.19 -4.51
CA VAL A 108 -8.91 3.97 -5.04
C VAL A 108 -8.06 5.21 -4.79
N PHE A 109 -6.82 4.97 -4.35
CA PHE A 109 -5.80 6.00 -4.15
C PHE A 109 -4.50 5.53 -4.79
N THR A 110 -3.54 6.44 -4.91
CA THR A 110 -2.17 6.07 -5.29
C THR A 110 -1.22 6.50 -4.18
N ASP A 111 -0.22 5.68 -3.90
CA ASP A 111 0.81 6.04 -2.95
C ASP A 111 1.85 6.97 -3.61
N PRO A 112 2.84 7.51 -2.86
CA PRO A 112 3.85 8.41 -3.43
C PRO A 112 4.70 7.81 -4.55
N ALA A 113 4.76 6.49 -4.67
CA ALA A 113 5.43 5.84 -5.80
C ALA A 113 4.48 5.57 -6.97
N GLY A 114 3.21 5.91 -6.83
CA GLY A 114 2.20 5.74 -7.87
C GLY A 114 1.47 4.41 -7.88
N HIS A 115 1.72 3.53 -6.91
CA HIS A 115 0.98 2.27 -6.84
C HIS A 115 -0.46 2.51 -6.44
N PRO A 116 -1.43 2.00 -7.20
CA PRO A 116 -2.82 2.02 -6.75
C PRO A 116 -3.02 1.15 -5.52
N PHE A 117 -3.84 1.63 -4.60
CA PHE A 117 -4.34 0.82 -3.48
C PHE A 117 -5.77 1.25 -3.17
N CYS A 118 -6.49 0.40 -2.48
CA CYS A 118 -7.90 0.63 -2.20
C CYS A 118 -8.16 0.70 -0.71
N LEU A 119 -9.17 1.49 -0.35
CA LEU A 119 -9.77 1.45 0.96
C LEU A 119 -11.14 0.81 0.86
N VAL A 120 -11.40 -0.14 1.75
CA VAL A 120 -12.73 -0.74 1.92
C VAL A 120 -13.21 -0.43 3.32
N ARG A 121 -14.54 -0.24 3.44
CA ARG A 121 -15.12 0.00 4.75
C ARG A 121 -15.31 -1.32 5.48
N ALA A 122 -14.86 -1.37 6.73
CA ALA A 122 -15.09 -2.50 7.60
C ALA A 122 -15.50 -1.99 8.97
N LYS A 123 -16.32 -2.76 9.67
CA LYS A 123 -16.68 -2.42 11.06
C LYS A 123 -15.45 -2.53 11.94
N ALA A 124 -15.40 -1.74 13.03
CA ALA A 124 -14.27 -1.77 13.96
C ALA A 124 -13.98 -3.19 14.46
N SER A 125 -15.02 -4.01 14.67
CA SER A 125 -14.87 -5.39 15.13
C SER A 125 -14.24 -6.32 14.09
N GLU A 126 -14.15 -5.90 12.84
CA GLU A 126 -13.55 -6.66 11.74
C GLU A 126 -12.10 -6.28 11.48
N LEU A 127 -11.63 -5.21 12.10
CA LEU A 127 -10.25 -4.75 11.96
C LEU A 127 -9.33 -5.49 12.93
N PRO A 128 -8.07 -5.73 12.57
CA PRO A 128 -7.12 -6.40 13.44
C PRO A 128 -6.77 -5.61 14.68
#